data_12fa782a9b4db1ffb1852a1663c090d7
#
_entry.id   12fa782a9b4db1ffb1852a1663c090d7
#
_cell.length_a   1.000
_cell.length_b   1.000
_cell.length_c   1.000
_cell.angle_alpha   90.00
_cell.angle_beta   90.00
_cell.angle_gamma   90.00
#
_symmetry.space_group_name_H-M   'P 1'
#
loop_
_entity.id
_entity.type
_entity.pdbx_description
1 polymer ?
#
loop_
_entity_poly.entity_id
_entity_poly.type
_entity_poly.pdbx_seq_one_letter_code
_entity_poly.pdbx_strand_id
1 'polypeptide(L)'
;RGRMLILRLTLFRATETGIQLALPELHVTWLCVTLLSVLYYIYCSEMWNQLDALTGLLNQNSYLNRTAEMRRSGGGLVGFDVDDFKQINDRYGHLQGDVCLAEIADCIKKAYARCGYCYRIGGDEFCVLLRDEESEARCAAALQSLLAERRKEITLLPTVSLGSAAFSGEDVVTVKDRADRALYCAKKEQKARAAAEKHGDDSERTA
;
A
#
# COMPACT_ATOMS: atom_id res chain seq x y z
N ARG A 1 0.96 -0.54 -23.58
CA ARG A 1 2.14 0.34 -23.34
C ARG A 1 3.44 -0.33 -23.84
N GLY A 2 3.74 -1.62 -23.55
CA GLY A 2 4.97 -2.30 -23.97
C GLY A 2 5.20 -2.35 -25.49
N ARG A 3 4.16 -2.57 -26.29
CA ARG A 3 4.29 -2.61 -27.77
C ARG A 3 4.70 -1.26 -28.38
N MET A 4 4.21 -0.14 -27.83
CA MET A 4 4.61 1.20 -28.27
C MET A 4 6.06 1.53 -27.89
N LEU A 5 6.54 1.03 -26.75
CA LEU A 5 7.93 1.20 -26.33
C LEU A 5 8.88 0.45 -27.28
N ILE A 6 8.58 -0.81 -27.59
CA ILE A 6 9.35 -1.64 -28.53
C ILE A 6 9.41 -0.99 -29.92
N LEU A 7 8.29 -0.48 -30.43
CA LEU A 7 8.24 0.21 -31.72
C LEU A 7 9.11 1.47 -31.75
N ARG A 8 9.09 2.26 -30.66
CA ARG A 8 9.95 3.46 -30.54
C ARG A 8 11.43 3.10 -30.46
N LEU A 9 11.77 2.03 -29.75
CA LEU A 9 13.16 1.55 -29.66
C LEU A 9 13.68 1.02 -30.98
N THR A 10 12.85 0.30 -31.74
CA THR A 10 13.25 -0.20 -33.10
C THR A 10 13.40 0.94 -34.10
N LEU A 11 12.51 1.95 -34.05
CA LEU A 11 12.61 3.13 -34.91
C LEU A 11 13.89 3.94 -34.59
N PHE A 12 14.19 4.13 -33.31
CA PHE A 12 15.40 4.82 -32.85
C PHE A 12 16.67 4.10 -33.29
N ARG A 13 16.72 2.77 -33.21
CA ARG A 13 17.82 1.96 -33.73
C ARG A 13 18.00 2.09 -35.27
N ALA A 14 16.90 2.11 -36.01
CA ALA A 14 16.95 2.27 -37.46
C ALA A 14 17.49 3.64 -37.88
N THR A 15 17.09 4.72 -37.16
CA THR A 15 17.63 6.06 -37.42
C THR A 15 19.10 6.18 -37.02
N GLU A 16 19.54 5.57 -35.93
CA GLU A 16 20.94 5.49 -35.51
C GLU A 16 21.79 4.85 -36.57
N THR A 17 21.41 3.66 -37.10
CA THR A 17 22.13 2.94 -38.13
C THR A 17 22.22 3.77 -39.40
N GLY A 18 21.16 4.47 -39.80
CA GLY A 18 21.16 5.38 -40.96
C GLY A 18 22.14 6.55 -40.80
N ILE A 19 22.22 7.18 -39.62
CA ILE A 19 23.16 8.26 -39.33
C ILE A 19 24.60 7.75 -39.34
N GLN A 20 24.86 6.57 -38.79
CA GLN A 20 26.22 5.98 -38.77
C GLN A 20 26.72 5.62 -40.15
N LEU A 21 25.83 5.15 -41.06
CA LEU A 21 26.16 4.88 -42.44
C LEU A 21 26.44 6.16 -43.23
N ALA A 22 25.73 7.25 -42.92
CA ALA A 22 25.89 8.55 -43.58
C ALA A 22 27.11 9.34 -43.06
N LEU A 23 27.47 9.17 -41.80
CA LEU A 23 28.54 9.90 -41.10
C LEU A 23 29.42 8.94 -40.29
N PRO A 24 30.32 8.16 -40.92
CA PRO A 24 31.13 7.14 -40.23
C PRO A 24 32.03 7.66 -39.12
N GLU A 25 32.44 8.93 -39.21
CA GLU A 25 33.28 9.61 -38.18
C GLU A 25 32.53 9.93 -36.89
N LEU A 26 31.20 9.91 -36.92
CA LEU A 26 30.40 10.15 -35.71
C LEU A 26 30.18 8.84 -34.93
N HIS A 27 30.79 8.72 -33.79
CA HIS A 27 30.59 7.56 -32.87
C HIS A 27 29.21 7.60 -32.19
N VAL A 28 28.15 7.59 -33.01
CA VAL A 28 26.76 7.72 -32.52
C VAL A 28 26.30 6.47 -31.78
N THR A 29 26.85 5.30 -32.12
CA THR A 29 26.45 4.01 -31.51
C THR A 29 26.63 3.99 -30.01
N TRP A 30 27.77 4.45 -29.50
CA TRP A 30 28.04 4.49 -28.07
C TRP A 30 27.15 5.49 -27.35
N LEU A 31 26.88 6.63 -27.93
CA LEU A 31 25.95 7.63 -27.41
C LEU A 31 24.53 7.03 -27.28
N CYS A 32 24.06 6.34 -28.30
CA CYS A 32 22.74 5.71 -28.30
C CYS A 32 22.64 4.57 -27.29
N VAL A 33 23.67 3.73 -27.17
CA VAL A 33 23.71 2.67 -26.14
C VAL A 33 23.68 3.28 -24.74
N THR A 34 24.43 4.37 -24.51
CA THR A 34 24.44 5.05 -23.20
C THR A 34 23.08 5.65 -22.89
N LEU A 35 22.45 6.37 -23.83
CA LEU A 35 21.12 6.94 -23.65
C LEU A 35 20.06 5.86 -23.36
N LEU A 36 20.09 4.76 -24.11
CA LEU A 36 19.17 3.64 -23.87
C LEU A 36 19.39 2.99 -22.52
N SER A 37 20.64 2.85 -22.08
CA SER A 37 20.97 2.32 -20.75
C SER A 37 20.48 3.23 -19.63
N VAL A 38 20.64 4.56 -19.79
CA VAL A 38 20.14 5.55 -18.82
C VAL A 38 18.61 5.53 -18.79
N LEU A 39 17.94 5.54 -19.94
CA LEU A 39 16.47 5.47 -20.00
C LEU A 39 15.94 4.16 -19.40
N TYR A 40 16.61 3.04 -19.65
CA TYR A 40 16.28 1.76 -19.04
C TYR A 40 16.48 1.79 -17.53
N TYR A 41 17.58 2.37 -17.07
CA TYR A 41 17.84 2.55 -15.63
C TYR A 41 16.77 3.41 -14.96
N ILE A 42 16.39 4.55 -15.56
CA ILE A 42 15.32 5.43 -15.06
C ILE A 42 13.99 4.65 -15.00
N TYR A 43 13.65 3.94 -16.08
CA TYR A 43 12.44 3.11 -16.14
C TYR A 43 12.41 2.04 -15.04
N CYS A 44 13.51 1.32 -14.84
CA CYS A 44 13.63 0.34 -13.76
C CYS A 44 13.54 1.01 -12.39
N SER A 45 14.21 2.15 -12.20
CA SER A 45 14.19 2.91 -10.94
C SER A 45 12.77 3.36 -10.59
N GLU A 46 12.00 3.88 -11.54
CA GLU A 46 10.59 4.23 -11.33
C GLU A 46 9.71 3.03 -10.99
N MET A 47 9.94 1.89 -11.66
CA MET A 47 9.22 0.65 -11.36
C MET A 47 9.52 0.13 -9.95
N TRP A 48 10.77 0.18 -9.52
CA TRP A 48 11.20 -0.26 -8.19
C TRP A 48 10.75 0.70 -7.08
N ASN A 49 10.64 1.99 -7.39
CA ASN A 49 10.16 3.00 -6.45
C ASN A 49 8.65 3.00 -6.21
N GLN A 50 7.90 2.04 -6.75
CA GLN A 50 6.46 1.94 -6.52
C GLN A 50 6.09 1.11 -5.28
N LEU A 51 7.01 0.31 -4.79
CA LEU A 51 6.77 -0.59 -3.67
C LEU A 51 7.43 -0.07 -2.38
N ASP A 52 6.82 -0.40 -1.26
CA ASP A 52 7.44 -0.28 0.06
C ASP A 52 8.40 -1.46 0.26
N ALA A 53 9.63 -1.16 0.61
CA ALA A 53 10.71 -2.16 0.67
C ALA A 53 10.50 -3.20 1.78
N LEU A 54 9.80 -2.85 2.87
CA LEU A 54 9.55 -3.77 3.98
C LEU A 54 8.38 -4.70 3.69
N THR A 55 7.28 -4.14 3.20
CA THR A 55 6.00 -4.85 3.11
C THR A 55 5.67 -5.38 1.72
N GLY A 56 6.34 -4.88 0.68
CA GLY A 56 6.04 -5.23 -0.71
C GLY A 56 4.65 -4.76 -1.20
N LEU A 57 3.97 -3.91 -0.43
CA LEU A 57 2.80 -3.17 -0.87
C LEU A 57 3.21 -1.97 -1.71
N LEU A 58 2.26 -1.33 -2.39
CA LEU A 58 2.52 -0.05 -3.03
C LEU A 58 2.85 1.02 -1.98
N ASN A 59 3.76 1.93 -2.31
CA ASN A 59 4.20 2.98 -1.40
C ASN A 59 3.32 4.24 -1.49
N GLN A 60 3.62 5.23 -0.65
CA GLN A 60 2.93 6.51 -0.59
C GLN A 60 2.93 7.26 -1.93
N ASN A 61 4.03 7.25 -2.70
CA ASN A 61 4.09 7.91 -4.00
C ASN A 61 3.11 7.28 -4.99
N SER A 62 3.02 5.95 -5.00
CA SER A 62 2.05 5.21 -5.82
C SER A 62 0.61 5.51 -5.40
N TYR A 63 0.34 5.70 -4.11
CA TYR A 63 -0.96 6.12 -3.59
C TYR A 63 -1.34 7.50 -4.14
N LEU A 64 -0.48 8.51 -3.99
CA LEU A 64 -0.74 9.88 -4.46
C LEU A 64 -1.01 9.94 -5.96
N ASN A 65 -0.26 9.20 -6.77
CA ASN A 65 -0.46 9.14 -8.22
C ASN A 65 -1.81 8.53 -8.60
N ARG A 66 -2.26 7.48 -7.89
CA ARG A 66 -3.51 6.78 -8.21
C ARG A 66 -4.76 7.49 -7.70
N THR A 67 -4.67 8.20 -6.59
CA THR A 67 -5.82 8.94 -6.04
C THR A 67 -6.37 9.97 -6.99
N ALA A 68 -5.51 10.57 -7.85
CA ALA A 68 -5.94 11.49 -8.89
C ALA A 68 -6.85 10.82 -9.96
N GLU A 69 -6.69 9.51 -10.19
CA GLU A 69 -7.52 8.72 -11.12
C GLU A 69 -8.86 8.32 -10.48
N MET A 70 -8.86 7.95 -9.19
CA MET A 70 -10.03 7.45 -8.45
C MET A 70 -11.18 8.46 -8.35
N ARG A 71 -10.89 9.75 -8.31
CA ARG A 71 -11.89 10.83 -8.30
C ARG A 71 -12.90 10.71 -9.44
N ARG A 72 -12.52 10.11 -10.58
CA ARG A 72 -13.36 9.98 -11.78
C ARG A 72 -14.08 8.64 -11.88
N SER A 73 -13.54 7.60 -11.25
CA SER A 73 -14.03 6.22 -11.41
C SER A 73 -14.95 5.75 -10.28
N GLY A 74 -15.05 6.52 -9.19
CA GLY A 74 -15.73 6.05 -7.97
C GLY A 74 -14.90 5.00 -7.21
N GLY A 75 -15.55 4.27 -6.27
CA GLY A 75 -14.92 3.25 -5.44
C GLY A 75 -14.86 3.65 -3.97
N GLY A 76 -13.95 3.05 -3.20
CA GLY A 76 -13.81 3.30 -1.78
C GLY A 76 -12.36 3.50 -1.34
N LEU A 77 -12.19 4.13 -0.19
CA LEU A 77 -10.92 4.25 0.51
C LEU A 77 -11.07 3.58 1.88
N VAL A 78 -10.17 2.67 2.21
CA VAL A 78 -10.08 2.04 3.52
C VAL A 78 -8.72 2.39 4.11
N GLY A 79 -8.72 3.07 5.26
CA GLY A 79 -7.55 3.35 6.06
C GLY A 79 -7.39 2.30 7.16
N PHE A 80 -6.15 1.93 7.44
CA PHE A 80 -5.78 1.01 8.52
C PHE A 80 -4.67 1.60 9.35
N ASP A 81 -4.72 1.32 10.64
CA ASP A 81 -3.68 1.72 11.58
C ASP A 81 -3.44 0.59 12.57
N VAL A 82 -2.18 0.31 12.84
CA VAL A 82 -1.77 -0.78 13.74
C VAL A 82 -1.85 -0.31 15.17
N ASP A 83 -2.73 -0.96 15.96
CA ASP A 83 -2.98 -0.54 17.33
C ASP A 83 -1.76 -0.78 18.22
N ASP A 84 -1.44 0.24 19.04
CA ASP A 84 -0.35 0.22 20.02
C ASP A 84 1.03 -0.18 19.46
N PHE A 85 1.27 0.06 18.15
CA PHE A 85 2.51 -0.34 17.46
C PHE A 85 3.78 0.21 18.13
N LYS A 86 3.72 1.44 18.66
CA LYS A 86 4.84 2.02 19.40
C LYS A 86 5.24 1.17 20.61
N GLN A 87 4.26 0.59 21.34
CA GLN A 87 4.55 -0.26 22.51
C GLN A 87 5.27 -1.55 22.11
N ILE A 88 4.98 -2.08 20.90
CA ILE A 88 5.70 -3.24 20.35
C ILE A 88 7.15 -2.88 20.08
N ASN A 89 7.41 -1.76 19.41
CA ASN A 89 8.77 -1.27 19.14
C ASN A 89 9.54 -1.01 20.45
N ASP A 90 8.92 -0.33 21.41
CA ASP A 90 9.55 0.02 22.67
C ASP A 90 9.88 -1.22 23.51
N ARG A 91 9.06 -2.27 23.44
CA ARG A 91 9.22 -3.49 24.27
C ARG A 91 10.07 -4.58 23.58
N TYR A 92 9.95 -4.75 22.26
CA TYR A 92 10.53 -5.88 21.53
C TYR A 92 11.53 -5.45 20.45
N GLY A 93 11.70 -4.13 20.26
CA GLY A 93 12.61 -3.56 19.27
C GLY A 93 12.01 -3.45 17.88
N HIS A 94 12.61 -2.56 17.06
CA HIS A 94 12.12 -2.24 15.71
C HIS A 94 12.10 -3.45 14.76
N LEU A 95 13.05 -4.38 14.88
CA LEU A 95 13.06 -5.59 14.03
C LEU A 95 11.79 -6.43 14.23
N GLN A 96 11.32 -6.54 15.47
CA GLN A 96 10.07 -7.27 15.73
C GLN A 96 8.83 -6.50 15.25
N GLY A 97 8.86 -5.17 15.35
CA GLY A 97 7.84 -4.31 14.75
C GLY A 97 7.79 -4.48 13.23
N ASP A 98 8.93 -4.53 12.57
CA ASP A 98 9.02 -4.75 11.12
C ASP A 98 8.42 -6.11 10.70
N VAL A 99 8.66 -7.17 11.47
CA VAL A 99 8.01 -8.48 11.24
C VAL A 99 6.49 -8.35 11.35
N CYS A 100 5.98 -7.68 12.38
CA CYS A 100 4.54 -7.47 12.55
C CYS A 100 3.94 -6.69 11.37
N LEU A 101 4.62 -5.63 10.90
CA LEU A 101 4.16 -4.84 9.74
C LEU A 101 4.13 -5.67 8.46
N ALA A 102 5.14 -6.51 8.21
CA ALA A 102 5.20 -7.37 7.04
C ALA A 102 4.05 -8.41 7.05
N GLU A 103 3.75 -9.01 8.20
CA GLU A 103 2.66 -9.98 8.34
C GLU A 103 1.28 -9.33 8.18
N ILE A 104 1.07 -8.14 8.76
CA ILE A 104 -0.17 -7.37 8.57
C ILE A 104 -0.36 -7.02 7.09
N ALA A 105 0.70 -6.56 6.44
CA ALA A 105 0.67 -6.22 5.02
C ALA A 105 0.32 -7.42 4.13
N ASP A 106 0.84 -8.61 4.44
CA ASP A 106 0.50 -9.85 3.74
C ASP A 106 -0.98 -10.20 3.92
N CYS A 107 -1.54 -10.04 5.13
CA CYS A 107 -2.95 -10.22 5.40
C CYS A 107 -3.82 -9.22 4.61
N ILE A 108 -3.45 -7.93 4.60
CA ILE A 108 -4.14 -6.90 3.82
C ILE A 108 -4.11 -7.24 2.33
N LYS A 109 -2.94 -7.62 1.80
CA LYS A 109 -2.78 -8.02 0.39
C LYS A 109 -3.67 -9.22 0.04
N LYS A 110 -3.69 -10.26 0.87
CA LYS A 110 -4.55 -11.45 0.65
C LYS A 110 -6.03 -11.11 0.66
N ALA A 111 -6.47 -10.23 1.56
CA ALA A 111 -7.86 -9.85 1.68
C ALA A 111 -8.34 -8.92 0.54
N TYR A 112 -7.50 -7.96 0.12
CA TYR A 112 -7.94 -6.85 -0.71
C TYR A 112 -7.36 -6.82 -2.13
N ALA A 113 -6.31 -7.57 -2.48
CA ALA A 113 -5.63 -7.43 -3.77
C ALA A 113 -6.53 -7.69 -5.00
N ARG A 114 -7.60 -8.47 -4.85
CA ARG A 114 -8.59 -8.72 -5.92
C ARG A 114 -9.59 -7.58 -6.09
N CYS A 115 -9.82 -6.81 -5.03
CA CYS A 115 -10.85 -5.76 -4.97
C CYS A 115 -10.26 -4.36 -5.12
N GLY A 116 -8.93 -4.18 -4.88
CA GLY A 116 -8.31 -2.87 -4.86
C GLY A 116 -6.80 -2.89 -4.93
N TYR A 117 -6.22 -1.75 -4.62
CA TYR A 117 -4.78 -1.53 -4.56
C TYR A 117 -4.37 -1.25 -3.12
N CYS A 118 -3.42 -2.01 -2.61
CA CYS A 118 -2.98 -1.95 -1.21
C CYS A 118 -1.69 -1.14 -1.09
N TYR A 119 -1.64 -0.22 -0.15
CA TYR A 119 -0.56 0.73 0.06
C TYR A 119 -0.10 0.73 1.52
N ARG A 120 1.19 1.00 1.72
CA ARG A 120 1.72 1.50 2.99
C ARG A 120 2.04 2.98 2.83
N ILE A 121 1.37 3.85 3.60
CA ILE A 121 1.46 5.30 3.46
C ILE A 121 2.23 5.98 4.60
N GLY A 122 2.44 5.28 5.70
CA GLY A 122 3.18 5.75 6.87
C GLY A 122 3.91 4.62 7.59
N GLY A 123 4.41 4.89 8.76
CA GLY A 123 5.13 3.91 9.59
C GLY A 123 4.28 2.68 9.88
N ASP A 124 3.13 2.87 10.48
CA ASP A 124 2.13 1.86 10.86
C ASP A 124 0.77 2.06 10.16
N GLU A 125 0.73 2.95 9.16
CA GLU A 125 -0.46 3.30 8.42
C GLU A 125 -0.51 2.60 7.06
N PHE A 126 -1.62 1.92 6.79
CA PHE A 126 -1.91 1.29 5.51
C PHE A 126 -3.18 1.87 4.89
N CYS A 127 -3.30 1.76 3.59
CA CYS A 127 -4.48 2.20 2.86
C CYS A 127 -4.81 1.23 1.73
N VAL A 128 -6.09 1.09 1.43
CA VAL A 128 -6.59 0.39 0.25
C VAL A 128 -7.50 1.30 -0.55
N LEU A 129 -7.25 1.40 -1.84
CA LEU A 129 -8.16 2.02 -2.79
C LEU A 129 -8.97 0.93 -3.46
N LEU A 130 -10.25 0.80 -3.09
CA LEU A 130 -11.19 -0.17 -3.65
C LEU A 130 -11.71 0.29 -5.00
N ARG A 131 -11.91 -0.65 -5.92
CA ARG A 131 -12.53 -0.37 -7.23
C ARG A 131 -14.04 -0.20 -7.11
N ASP A 132 -14.65 -0.90 -6.16
CA ASP A 132 -16.07 -0.81 -5.81
C ASP A 132 -16.23 -0.80 -4.29
N GLU A 133 -17.24 -0.09 -3.80
CA GLU A 133 -17.55 0.03 -2.38
C GLU A 133 -18.17 -1.25 -1.81
N GLU A 134 -18.92 -2.00 -2.63
CA GLU A 134 -19.65 -3.18 -2.18
C GLU A 134 -18.75 -4.31 -1.69
N SER A 135 -17.48 -4.32 -2.16
CA SER A 135 -16.48 -5.30 -1.75
C SER A 135 -15.92 -5.06 -0.35
N GLU A 136 -16.09 -3.87 0.23
CA GLU A 136 -15.45 -3.44 1.48
C GLU A 136 -15.76 -4.38 2.65
N ALA A 137 -17.02 -4.59 2.97
CA ALA A 137 -17.44 -5.39 4.13
C ALA A 137 -16.93 -6.84 4.05
N ARG A 138 -16.95 -7.43 2.85
CA ARG A 138 -16.43 -8.78 2.61
C ARG A 138 -14.92 -8.85 2.80
N CYS A 139 -14.18 -7.88 2.27
CA CYS A 139 -12.73 -7.83 2.39
C CYS A 139 -12.31 -7.54 3.84
N ALA A 140 -13.05 -6.68 4.55
CA ALA A 140 -12.80 -6.40 5.97
C ALA A 140 -12.99 -7.66 6.84
N ALA A 141 -14.08 -8.41 6.61
CA ALA A 141 -14.31 -9.67 7.32
C ALA A 141 -13.20 -10.71 7.01
N ALA A 142 -12.78 -10.82 5.75
CA ALA A 142 -11.67 -11.70 5.37
C ALA A 142 -10.35 -11.28 6.05
N LEU A 143 -10.04 -9.99 6.12
CA LEU A 143 -8.86 -9.47 6.82
C LEU A 143 -8.88 -9.85 8.31
N GLN A 144 -10.01 -9.62 9.00
CA GLN A 144 -10.14 -9.96 10.41
C GLN A 144 -9.91 -11.46 10.67
N SER A 145 -10.44 -12.32 9.80
CA SER A 145 -10.23 -13.77 9.88
C SER A 145 -8.75 -14.14 9.68
N LEU A 146 -8.07 -13.55 8.70
CA LEU A 146 -6.65 -13.78 8.43
C LEU A 146 -5.78 -13.30 9.59
N LEU A 147 -6.05 -12.12 10.14
CA LEU A 147 -5.32 -11.59 11.28
C LEU A 147 -5.53 -12.44 12.53
N ALA A 148 -6.75 -12.95 12.76
CA ALA A 148 -7.05 -13.85 13.88
C ALA A 148 -6.27 -15.17 13.76
N GLU A 149 -6.18 -15.73 12.56
CA GLU A 149 -5.39 -16.94 12.31
C GLU A 149 -3.90 -16.71 12.53
N ARG A 150 -3.35 -15.59 11.99
CA ARG A 150 -1.94 -15.24 12.18
C ARG A 150 -1.57 -14.99 13.64
N ARG A 151 -2.48 -14.45 14.46
CA ARG A 151 -2.23 -14.24 15.90
C ARG A 151 -2.10 -15.56 16.67
N LYS A 152 -2.61 -16.67 16.18
CA LYS A 152 -2.39 -18.00 16.79
C LYS A 152 -0.93 -18.44 16.63
N GLU A 153 -0.30 -18.05 15.51
CA GLU A 153 1.10 -18.37 15.21
C GLU A 153 2.05 -17.32 15.81
N ILE A 154 1.68 -16.03 15.68
CA ILE A 154 2.48 -14.88 16.12
C ILE A 154 1.71 -14.14 17.21
N THR A 155 1.93 -14.53 18.46
CA THR A 155 1.23 -13.97 19.62
C THR A 155 1.45 -12.47 19.84
N LEU A 156 2.55 -11.92 19.28
CA LEU A 156 2.86 -10.48 19.33
C LEU A 156 2.16 -9.67 18.23
N LEU A 157 1.43 -10.30 17.32
CA LEU A 157 0.80 -9.59 16.21
C LEU A 157 -0.33 -8.69 16.73
N PRO A 158 -0.20 -7.36 16.61
CA PRO A 158 -1.17 -6.41 17.15
C PRO A 158 -2.52 -6.47 16.43
N THR A 159 -3.50 -5.81 17.01
CA THR A 159 -4.77 -5.54 16.34
C THR A 159 -4.60 -4.43 15.32
N VAL A 160 -5.52 -4.38 14.37
CA VAL A 160 -5.55 -3.36 13.33
C VAL A 160 -6.94 -2.74 13.33
N SER A 161 -6.98 -1.45 13.54
CA SER A 161 -8.20 -0.65 13.39
C SER A 161 -8.38 -0.26 11.93
N LEU A 162 -9.61 -0.20 11.46
CA LEU A 162 -9.93 0.20 10.09
C LEU A 162 -11.05 1.25 10.05
N GLY A 163 -10.99 2.11 9.06
CA GLY A 163 -12.05 3.06 8.74
C GLY A 163 -12.19 3.22 7.24
N SER A 164 -13.42 3.30 6.74
CA SER A 164 -13.70 3.36 5.31
C SER A 164 -14.56 4.55 4.92
N ALA A 165 -14.42 5.00 3.67
CA ALA A 165 -15.26 6.03 3.06
C ALA A 165 -15.36 5.81 1.56
N ALA A 166 -16.56 6.02 1.01
CA ALA A 166 -16.82 5.93 -0.42
C ALA A 166 -16.44 7.21 -1.16
N PHE A 167 -16.04 7.08 -2.43
CA PHE A 167 -15.90 8.21 -3.34
C PHE A 167 -17.25 8.55 -3.98
N SER A 168 -17.75 9.75 -3.73
CA SER A 168 -18.99 10.28 -4.32
C SER A 168 -18.72 11.48 -5.24
N GLY A 169 -17.54 11.53 -5.88
CA GLY A 169 -17.12 12.61 -6.79
C GLY A 169 -16.37 13.76 -6.13
N GLU A 170 -16.20 13.70 -4.81
CA GLU A 170 -15.44 14.69 -4.04
C GLU A 170 -13.92 14.49 -4.17
N ASP A 171 -13.19 15.45 -3.59
CA ASP A 171 -11.73 15.40 -3.51
C ASP A 171 -11.26 14.27 -2.58
N VAL A 172 -10.12 13.66 -2.93
CA VAL A 172 -9.49 12.58 -2.16
C VAL A 172 -9.19 12.98 -0.73
N VAL A 173 -8.84 14.24 -0.48
CA VAL A 173 -8.59 14.75 0.89
C VAL A 173 -9.86 14.62 1.73
N THR A 174 -11.00 15.01 1.20
CA THR A 174 -12.30 14.89 1.89
C THR A 174 -12.67 13.44 2.19
N VAL A 175 -12.43 12.54 1.23
CA VAL A 175 -12.69 11.10 1.41
C VAL A 175 -11.75 10.51 2.46
N LYS A 176 -10.47 10.89 2.43
CA LYS A 176 -9.50 10.48 3.44
C LYS A 176 -9.90 10.98 4.83
N ASP A 177 -10.28 12.24 4.98
CA ASP A 177 -10.74 12.79 6.27
C ASP A 177 -11.95 12.02 6.83
N ARG A 178 -12.86 11.55 5.97
CA ARG A 178 -14.00 10.72 6.42
C ARG A 178 -13.54 9.34 6.87
N ALA A 179 -12.65 8.71 6.13
CA ALA A 179 -12.08 7.41 6.50
C ALA A 179 -11.29 7.51 7.83
N ASP A 180 -10.48 8.56 8.00
CA ASP A 180 -9.71 8.81 9.22
C ASP A 180 -10.63 9.06 10.44
N ARG A 181 -11.76 9.77 10.26
CA ARG A 181 -12.78 9.92 11.32
C ARG A 181 -13.42 8.59 11.68
N ALA A 182 -13.77 7.77 10.70
CA ALA A 182 -14.32 6.44 10.94
C ALA A 182 -13.31 5.55 11.69
N LEU A 183 -12.04 5.58 11.27
CA LEU A 183 -10.95 4.90 11.95
C LEU A 183 -10.77 5.35 13.41
N TYR A 184 -10.82 6.65 13.65
CA TYR A 184 -10.73 7.19 15.00
C TYR A 184 -11.90 6.74 15.91
N CYS A 185 -13.12 6.69 15.37
CA CYS A 185 -14.28 6.16 16.08
C CYS A 185 -14.10 4.67 16.41
N ALA A 186 -13.66 3.86 15.44
CA ALA A 186 -13.39 2.43 15.63
C ALA A 186 -12.34 2.19 16.74
N LYS A 187 -11.25 2.96 16.75
CA LYS A 187 -10.21 2.91 17.80
C LYS A 187 -10.76 3.23 19.18
N LYS A 188 -11.62 4.25 19.30
CA LYS A 188 -12.25 4.61 20.57
C LYS A 188 -13.15 3.49 21.09
N GLU A 189 -13.98 2.91 20.23
CA GLU A 189 -14.88 1.81 20.61
C GLU A 189 -14.09 0.58 21.05
N GLN A 190 -13.01 0.23 20.34
CA GLN A 190 -12.15 -0.89 20.68
C GLN A 190 -11.47 -0.70 22.04
N LYS A 191 -10.93 0.50 22.32
CA LYS A 191 -10.35 0.83 23.63
C LYS A 191 -11.38 0.80 24.75
N ALA A 192 -12.59 1.27 24.50
CA ALA A 192 -13.67 1.23 25.49
C ALA A 192 -14.09 -0.22 25.81
N ARG A 193 -14.20 -1.10 24.80
CA ARG A 193 -14.49 -2.54 25.00
C ARG A 193 -13.39 -3.23 25.79
N ALA A 194 -12.12 -3.02 25.44
CA ALA A 194 -10.99 -3.60 26.16
C ALA A 194 -10.89 -3.10 27.63
N ALA A 195 -11.30 -1.87 27.93
CA ALA A 195 -11.36 -1.36 29.27
C ALA A 195 -12.52 -1.99 30.06
N ALA A 196 -13.69 -2.20 29.44
CA ALA A 196 -14.84 -2.84 30.08
C ALA A 196 -14.58 -4.32 30.42
N GLU A 197 -13.89 -5.06 29.50
CA GLU A 197 -13.50 -6.46 29.73
C GLU A 197 -12.54 -6.59 30.95
N LYS A 198 -11.56 -5.69 31.07
CA LYS A 198 -10.64 -5.67 32.24
C LYS A 198 -11.35 -5.41 33.55
N HIS A 199 -12.37 -4.53 33.58
CA HIS A 199 -13.15 -4.26 34.81
C HIS A 199 -14.08 -5.43 35.17
N GLY A 200 -14.57 -6.20 34.19
CA GLY A 200 -15.37 -7.40 34.43
C GLY A 200 -14.56 -8.52 35.06
N ASP A 201 -13.34 -8.76 34.64
CA ASP A 201 -12.46 -9.83 35.15
C ASP A 201 -11.94 -9.54 36.57
N ASP A 202 -11.72 -8.26 36.95
CA ASP A 202 -11.33 -7.86 38.30
C ASP A 202 -12.47 -7.99 39.29
N SER A 203 -13.73 -7.84 38.88
CA SER A 203 -14.88 -8.00 39.77
C SER A 203 -15.22 -9.48 40.02
N GLU A 204 -14.93 -10.39 39.10
CA GLU A 204 -15.10 -11.86 39.31
C GLU A 204 -13.99 -12.47 40.18
N ARG A 205 -12.80 -11.86 40.23
CA ARG A 205 -11.69 -12.33 41.08
C ARG A 205 -11.76 -11.90 42.52
N THR A 206 -12.65 -10.94 42.82
CA THR A 206 -12.83 -10.39 44.18
C THR A 206 -14.12 -10.89 44.88
N ALA A 207 -14.92 -11.71 44.22
CA ALA A 207 -16.12 -12.37 44.77
C ALA A 207 -15.85 -13.86 45.04
#